data_8202db14888eb27be787bd50fc151f72
#
_entry.id   8202db14888eb27be787bd50fc151f72
#
_cell.length_a   1.000
_cell.length_b   1.000
_cell.length_c   1.000
_cell.angle_alpha   90.00
_cell.angle_beta   90.00
_cell.angle_gamma   90.00
#
_symmetry.space_group_name_H-M   'P 1'
#
loop_
_entity.id
_entity.type
_entity.pdbx_description
1 polymer ?
#
loop_
_entity_poly.entity_id
_entity_poly.type
_entity_poly.pdbx_seq_one_letter_code
_entity_poly.pdbx_strand_id
1 'polypeptide(L)'
;MHVLFLHSAREWSGTARLFARAGRGISERGAKVTFLVAPDSNVHLAVSPRREPGQPRHTPIPEPFEIIPFSTEGWFFSAARRLRRIFRRWDADTIFVSTDREHLIAATACWMSRNGSVVRWTPAGKRLEMEFAGRLASRLARTAYLFASETDRRRASLPKNAVESLVAEIGVDVASYPTHGDKAAAESDSTGEQRSEALKYVVCVYDPTSRGRAATAIRTLSMLAPRHPNLRLIIVGPGSDDEDLRMQAAALRVLHLVSFLGERDDVITLMMDAHLGWIVAEADTGAYGILDLMALGIPAVAAEGGVADRYIANGITGALYTSEDSASTAATVAGLLLSDDARQAMGRAARTRVAREFPEADMIEGFDRAANSARTRSRRG
;
A
#
# COMPACT_ATOMS: atom_id res chain seq x y z
N MET A 1 17.78 -12.61 -16.47
CA MET A 1 16.43 -12.96 -15.95
C MET A 1 15.45 -11.94 -16.47
N HIS A 2 14.25 -12.38 -16.89
CA HIS A 2 13.17 -11.48 -17.28
C HIS A 2 11.95 -11.74 -16.39
N VAL A 3 11.56 -10.72 -15.64
CA VAL A 3 10.47 -10.77 -14.65
C VAL A 3 9.27 -9.97 -15.14
N LEU A 4 8.10 -10.56 -15.06
CA LEU A 4 6.84 -9.89 -15.35
C LEU A 4 6.10 -9.58 -14.05
N PHE A 5 5.48 -8.42 -13.97
CA PHE A 5 4.51 -8.08 -12.93
C PHE A 5 3.14 -7.87 -13.58
N LEU A 6 2.15 -8.63 -13.17
CA LEU A 6 0.78 -8.50 -13.64
C LEU A 6 -0.08 -7.89 -12.53
N HIS A 7 -0.64 -6.72 -12.78
CA HIS A 7 -1.55 -6.03 -11.89
C HIS A 7 -2.77 -5.55 -12.65
N SER A 8 -3.92 -6.18 -12.38
CA SER A 8 -5.15 -5.96 -13.16
C SER A 8 -6.08 -4.90 -12.55
N ALA A 9 -5.80 -4.40 -11.33
CA ALA A 9 -6.57 -3.32 -10.74
C ALA A 9 -6.36 -2.01 -11.53
N ARG A 10 -7.41 -1.19 -11.61
CA ARG A 10 -7.37 0.09 -12.33
C ARG A 10 -6.89 1.25 -11.44
N GLU A 11 -7.10 1.13 -10.14
CA GLU A 11 -6.75 2.14 -9.14
C GLU A 11 -5.30 1.96 -8.67
N TRP A 12 -4.64 3.06 -8.30
CA TRP A 12 -3.32 3.03 -7.70
C TRP A 12 -3.42 2.56 -6.26
N SER A 13 -3.16 1.28 -6.03
CA SER A 13 -3.23 0.62 -4.72
C SER A 13 -1.85 0.41 -4.10
N GLY A 14 -1.82 0.04 -2.81
CA GLY A 14 -0.58 -0.38 -2.14
C GLY A 14 0.13 -1.53 -2.85
N THR A 15 -0.62 -2.50 -3.39
CA THR A 15 -0.04 -3.61 -4.18
C THR A 15 0.57 -3.12 -5.50
N ALA A 16 -0.07 -2.15 -6.18
CA ALA A 16 0.48 -1.53 -7.38
C ALA A 16 1.83 -0.84 -7.08
N ARG A 17 1.85 -0.06 -6.01
CA ARG A 17 3.05 0.61 -5.51
C ARG A 17 4.15 -0.39 -5.15
N LEU A 18 3.79 -1.46 -4.44
CA LEU A 18 4.70 -2.53 -4.06
C LEU A 18 5.37 -3.17 -5.28
N PHE A 19 4.57 -3.56 -6.28
CA PHE A 19 5.10 -4.16 -7.50
C PHE A 19 5.98 -3.19 -8.28
N ALA A 20 5.60 -1.91 -8.35
CA ALA A 20 6.41 -0.89 -9.01
C ALA A 20 7.78 -0.70 -8.32
N ARG A 21 7.80 -0.63 -6.98
CA ARG A 21 9.04 -0.51 -6.20
C ARG A 21 9.91 -1.75 -6.30
N ALA A 22 9.32 -2.94 -6.15
CA ALA A 22 10.03 -4.21 -6.30
C ALA A 22 10.58 -4.39 -7.72
N GLY A 23 9.78 -4.08 -8.73
CA GLY A 23 10.20 -4.16 -10.13
C GLY A 23 11.37 -3.24 -10.45
N ARG A 24 11.35 -2.02 -9.92
CA ARG A 24 12.48 -1.08 -10.05
C ARG A 24 13.75 -1.64 -9.42
N GLY A 25 13.69 -2.06 -8.15
CA GLY A 25 14.87 -2.56 -7.46
C GLY A 25 15.44 -3.84 -8.09
N ILE A 26 14.57 -4.72 -8.62
CA ILE A 26 15.00 -5.89 -9.39
C ILE A 26 15.66 -5.48 -10.71
N SER A 27 15.15 -4.45 -11.38
CA SER A 27 15.74 -3.94 -12.62
C SER A 27 17.11 -3.28 -12.39
N GLU A 28 17.28 -2.53 -11.31
CA GLU A 28 18.55 -1.94 -10.89
C GLU A 28 19.62 -3.00 -10.59
N ARG A 29 19.21 -4.21 -10.23
CA ARG A 29 20.05 -5.41 -10.06
C ARG A 29 20.34 -6.15 -11.37
N GLY A 30 19.96 -5.60 -12.53
CA GLY A 30 20.28 -6.09 -13.86
C GLY A 30 19.31 -7.11 -14.45
N ALA A 31 18.14 -7.33 -13.86
CA ALA A 31 17.09 -8.12 -14.48
C ALA A 31 16.26 -7.26 -15.45
N LYS A 32 15.77 -7.85 -16.52
CA LYS A 32 14.71 -7.24 -17.34
C LYS A 32 13.39 -7.29 -16.58
N VAL A 33 12.65 -6.19 -16.56
CA VAL A 33 11.34 -6.11 -15.91
C VAL A 33 10.31 -5.58 -16.91
N THR A 34 9.13 -6.20 -16.94
CA THR A 34 7.98 -5.74 -17.70
C THR A 34 6.74 -5.69 -16.82
N PHE A 35 6.05 -4.57 -16.83
CA PHE A 35 4.77 -4.37 -16.15
C PHE A 35 3.60 -4.62 -17.10
N LEU A 36 2.67 -5.46 -16.67
CA LEU A 36 1.41 -5.75 -17.34
C LEU A 36 0.29 -5.11 -16.52
N VAL A 37 -0.27 -4.02 -17.01
CA VAL A 37 -1.27 -3.22 -16.28
C VAL A 37 -2.53 -3.01 -17.12
N ALA A 38 -3.66 -2.80 -16.45
CA ALA A 38 -4.90 -2.50 -17.15
C ALA A 38 -4.73 -1.23 -18.01
N PRO A 39 -5.19 -1.26 -19.28
CA PRO A 39 -5.10 -0.08 -20.15
C PRO A 39 -5.91 1.08 -19.55
N ASP A 40 -5.45 2.31 -19.76
CA ASP A 40 -6.12 3.54 -19.34
C ASP A 40 -6.51 3.55 -17.84
N SER A 41 -5.67 2.95 -17.02
CA SER A 41 -5.83 2.89 -15.56
C SER A 41 -4.92 3.89 -14.86
N ASN A 42 -5.26 4.27 -13.62
CA ASN A 42 -4.39 5.10 -12.79
C ASN A 42 -3.04 4.44 -12.55
N VAL A 43 -3.01 3.09 -12.48
CA VAL A 43 -1.75 2.31 -12.42
C VAL A 43 -0.93 2.52 -13.68
N HIS A 44 -1.55 2.44 -14.87
CA HIS A 44 -0.87 2.67 -16.14
C HIS A 44 -0.28 4.08 -16.22
N LEU A 45 -1.06 5.09 -15.82
CA LEU A 45 -0.61 6.49 -15.78
C LEU A 45 0.54 6.69 -14.78
N ALA A 46 0.44 6.09 -13.60
CA ALA A 46 1.44 6.24 -12.52
C ALA A 46 2.80 5.62 -12.86
N VAL A 47 2.82 4.51 -13.62
CA VAL A 47 4.05 3.81 -14.02
C VAL A 47 4.55 4.21 -15.41
N SER A 48 3.78 4.99 -16.21
CA SER A 48 4.16 5.37 -17.58
C SER A 48 5.11 6.58 -17.63
N PRO A 49 6.08 6.59 -18.55
CA PRO A 49 7.10 7.64 -18.65
C PRO A 49 6.61 8.98 -19.18
N ARG A 50 5.55 8.96 -19.99
CA ARG A 50 5.06 10.16 -20.66
C ARG A 50 3.99 10.85 -19.84
N ARG A 51 4.28 12.10 -19.45
CA ARG A 51 3.31 13.02 -18.84
C ARG A 51 2.92 14.09 -19.85
N GLU A 52 1.63 14.42 -19.86
CA GLU A 52 1.19 15.67 -20.46
C GLU A 52 1.57 16.86 -19.59
N PRO A 53 1.94 18.01 -20.17
CA PRO A 53 2.22 19.23 -19.43
C PRO A 53 0.99 19.64 -18.59
N GLY A 54 1.15 19.74 -17.27
CA GLY A 54 0.09 20.16 -16.36
C GLY A 54 -0.53 19.07 -15.49
N GLN A 55 -0.19 17.79 -15.71
CA GLN A 55 -0.61 16.73 -14.79
C GLN A 55 0.16 16.78 -13.46
N PRO A 56 -0.53 16.53 -12.31
CA PRO A 56 0.13 16.49 -10.99
C PRO A 56 1.28 15.51 -10.99
N ARG A 57 2.32 15.85 -10.25
CA ARG A 57 3.52 15.02 -10.13
C ARG A 57 3.27 13.89 -9.15
N HIS A 58 2.78 12.73 -9.63
CA HIS A 58 3.10 11.49 -8.91
C HIS A 58 4.59 11.45 -8.67
N THR A 59 5.02 10.93 -7.55
CA THR A 59 6.46 10.69 -7.37
C THR A 59 6.86 9.83 -8.57
N PRO A 60 7.64 10.35 -9.53
CA PRO A 60 7.97 9.56 -10.69
C PRO A 60 8.76 8.37 -10.17
N ILE A 61 8.30 7.18 -10.47
CA ILE A 61 9.18 6.04 -10.48
C ILE A 61 9.86 6.15 -11.85
N PRO A 62 11.09 6.69 -11.93
CA PRO A 62 11.78 6.80 -13.20
C PRO A 62 11.98 5.36 -13.68
N GLU A 63 11.77 5.16 -14.96
CA GLU A 63 11.74 3.84 -15.51
C GLU A 63 13.06 3.20 -15.67
N PRO A 64 13.08 1.93 -15.32
CA PRO A 64 13.88 1.01 -16.06
C PRO A 64 13.08 -0.19 -16.56
N PHE A 65 11.74 -0.11 -16.67
CA PHE A 65 10.96 -1.25 -17.10
C PHE A 65 9.98 -0.91 -18.22
N GLU A 66 9.69 -1.90 -19.04
CA GLU A 66 8.71 -1.81 -20.11
C GLU A 66 7.30 -1.99 -19.56
N ILE A 67 6.35 -1.18 -20.07
CA ILE A 67 4.95 -1.24 -19.66
C ILE A 67 4.13 -1.71 -20.86
N ILE A 68 3.34 -2.76 -20.64
CA ILE A 68 2.45 -3.32 -21.66
C ILE A 68 1.01 -3.26 -21.15
N PRO A 69 0.10 -2.56 -21.85
CA PRO A 69 -1.32 -2.62 -21.54
C PRO A 69 -1.85 -4.05 -21.65
N PHE A 70 -2.43 -4.56 -20.55
CA PHE A 70 -2.92 -5.93 -20.48
C PHE A 70 -4.23 -6.01 -19.70
N SER A 71 -5.32 -6.35 -20.38
CA SER A 71 -6.60 -6.58 -19.72
C SER A 71 -6.78 -8.04 -19.32
N THR A 72 -7.17 -8.26 -18.07
CA THR A 72 -7.59 -9.57 -17.56
C THR A 72 -9.10 -9.80 -17.70
N GLU A 73 -9.84 -8.81 -18.20
CA GLU A 73 -11.30 -8.88 -18.39
C GLU A 73 -11.68 -9.91 -19.46
N GLY A 74 -12.92 -10.37 -19.40
CA GLY A 74 -13.46 -11.36 -20.31
C GLY A 74 -13.06 -12.80 -19.97
N TRP A 75 -13.04 -13.68 -20.97
CA TRP A 75 -12.74 -15.10 -20.73
C TRP A 75 -11.25 -15.32 -20.45
N PHE A 76 -10.94 -16.00 -19.34
CA PHE A 76 -9.57 -16.19 -18.86
C PHE A 76 -8.63 -16.89 -19.86
N PHE A 77 -9.14 -17.82 -20.68
CA PHE A 77 -8.32 -18.47 -21.74
C PHE A 77 -7.83 -17.50 -22.82
N SER A 78 -8.61 -16.48 -23.15
CA SER A 78 -8.18 -15.47 -24.13
C SER A 78 -7.05 -14.61 -23.55
N ALA A 79 -7.16 -14.22 -22.28
CA ALA A 79 -6.11 -13.52 -21.55
C ALA A 79 -4.84 -14.40 -21.41
N ALA A 80 -4.99 -15.68 -21.05
CA ALA A 80 -3.88 -16.62 -20.95
C ALA A 80 -3.15 -16.81 -22.31
N ARG A 81 -3.89 -16.88 -23.43
CA ARG A 81 -3.28 -16.94 -24.78
C ARG A 81 -2.51 -15.67 -25.13
N ARG A 82 -3.02 -14.49 -24.77
CA ARG A 82 -2.28 -13.22 -24.94
C ARG A 82 -1.01 -13.21 -24.10
N LEU A 83 -1.11 -13.57 -22.82
CA LEU A 83 0.02 -13.64 -21.90
C LEU A 83 1.08 -14.66 -22.36
N ARG A 84 0.66 -15.83 -22.89
CA ARG A 84 1.57 -16.79 -23.49
C ARG A 84 2.41 -16.21 -24.62
N ARG A 85 1.81 -15.34 -25.48
CA ARG A 85 2.57 -14.69 -26.56
C ARG A 85 3.64 -13.76 -26.00
N ILE A 86 3.33 -13.05 -24.92
CA ILE A 86 4.28 -12.19 -24.20
C ILE A 86 5.41 -13.05 -23.63
N PHE A 87 5.09 -14.12 -22.89
CA PHE A 87 6.09 -15.05 -22.36
C PHE A 87 7.06 -15.55 -23.43
N ARG A 88 6.57 -15.96 -24.60
CA ARG A 88 7.39 -16.44 -25.70
C ARG A 88 8.21 -15.35 -26.37
N ARG A 89 7.60 -14.19 -26.61
CA ARG A 89 8.27 -13.09 -27.31
C ARG A 89 9.44 -12.53 -26.49
N TRP A 90 9.29 -12.52 -25.18
CA TRP A 90 10.23 -11.88 -24.25
C TRP A 90 11.12 -12.87 -23.51
N ASP A 91 10.97 -14.17 -23.73
CA ASP A 91 11.63 -15.25 -22.98
C ASP A 91 11.54 -15.02 -21.45
N ALA A 92 10.33 -14.77 -20.97
CA ALA A 92 10.09 -14.44 -19.58
C ALA A 92 10.28 -15.66 -18.68
N ASP A 93 10.96 -15.46 -17.56
CA ASP A 93 11.27 -16.50 -16.58
C ASP A 93 10.19 -16.65 -15.52
N THR A 94 9.71 -15.52 -14.97
CA THR A 94 8.84 -15.48 -13.78
C THR A 94 7.80 -14.38 -13.91
N ILE A 95 6.59 -14.61 -13.38
CA ILE A 95 5.54 -13.61 -13.28
C ILE A 95 5.02 -13.49 -11.86
N PHE A 96 4.96 -12.26 -11.34
CA PHE A 96 4.32 -11.90 -10.09
C PHE A 96 2.85 -11.56 -10.32
N VAL A 97 2.00 -12.07 -9.43
CA VAL A 97 0.54 -11.86 -9.44
C VAL A 97 0.01 -11.67 -8.02
N SER A 98 -1.14 -11.02 -7.86
CA SER A 98 -1.71 -10.73 -6.54
C SER A 98 -3.13 -11.26 -6.33
N THR A 99 -3.89 -11.57 -7.37
CA THR A 99 -5.26 -12.08 -7.29
C THR A 99 -5.37 -13.52 -7.81
N ASP A 100 -6.42 -14.26 -7.40
CA ASP A 100 -6.64 -15.63 -7.89
C ASP A 100 -6.91 -15.68 -9.40
N ARG A 101 -7.57 -14.64 -9.93
CA ARG A 101 -7.80 -14.51 -11.37
C ARG A 101 -6.49 -14.33 -12.14
N GLU A 102 -5.63 -13.43 -11.68
CA GLU A 102 -4.30 -13.21 -12.27
C GLU A 102 -3.46 -14.49 -12.19
N HIS A 103 -3.52 -15.18 -11.03
CA HIS A 103 -2.82 -16.45 -10.81
C HIS A 103 -3.27 -17.50 -11.83
N LEU A 104 -4.59 -17.67 -12.03
CA LEU A 104 -5.12 -18.64 -13.01
C LEU A 104 -4.69 -18.31 -14.43
N ILE A 105 -4.74 -17.03 -14.83
CA ILE A 105 -4.29 -16.57 -16.17
C ILE A 105 -2.81 -16.84 -16.35
N ALA A 106 -1.96 -16.48 -15.37
CA ALA A 106 -0.52 -16.66 -15.41
C ALA A 106 -0.13 -18.15 -15.44
N ALA A 107 -0.72 -18.96 -14.56
CA ALA A 107 -0.47 -20.39 -14.49
C ALA A 107 -0.87 -21.11 -15.80
N THR A 108 -2.00 -20.73 -16.39
CA THR A 108 -2.44 -21.27 -17.68
C THR A 108 -1.46 -20.89 -18.79
N ALA A 109 -0.98 -19.63 -18.82
CA ALA A 109 0.00 -19.18 -19.80
C ALA A 109 1.34 -19.90 -19.67
N CYS A 110 1.84 -20.11 -18.44
CA CYS A 110 3.06 -20.91 -18.16
C CYS A 110 2.90 -22.36 -18.61
N TRP A 111 1.76 -22.99 -18.26
CA TRP A 111 1.46 -24.36 -18.70
C TRP A 111 1.45 -24.50 -20.21
N MET A 112 0.76 -23.57 -20.91
CA MET A 112 0.72 -23.56 -22.38
C MET A 112 2.05 -23.24 -23.04
N SER A 113 2.95 -22.53 -22.35
CA SER A 113 4.28 -22.18 -22.86
C SER A 113 5.31 -23.26 -22.61
N ARG A 114 5.02 -24.19 -21.68
CA ARG A 114 5.96 -25.15 -21.09
C ARG A 114 7.20 -24.46 -20.50
N ASN A 115 7.07 -23.22 -20.13
CA ASN A 115 8.14 -22.37 -19.58
C ASN A 115 7.55 -21.34 -18.63
N GLY A 116 8.37 -20.84 -17.72
CA GLY A 116 8.01 -19.82 -16.76
C GLY A 116 7.46 -20.39 -15.44
N SER A 117 7.49 -19.54 -14.43
CA SER A 117 7.01 -19.81 -13.08
C SER A 117 6.15 -18.66 -12.57
N VAL A 118 5.34 -18.91 -11.57
CA VAL A 118 4.47 -17.91 -10.96
C VAL A 118 4.92 -17.65 -9.54
N VAL A 119 4.96 -16.38 -9.15
CA VAL A 119 5.07 -15.96 -7.75
C VAL A 119 3.76 -15.26 -7.36
N ARG A 120 3.07 -15.84 -6.39
CA ARG A 120 1.81 -15.33 -5.87
C ARG A 120 2.08 -14.47 -4.65
N TRP A 121 1.89 -13.14 -4.77
CA TRP A 121 1.89 -12.22 -3.65
C TRP A 121 0.62 -12.35 -2.84
N THR A 122 0.75 -12.39 -1.51
CA THR A 122 -0.37 -12.32 -0.57
C THR A 122 -0.28 -10.99 0.17
N PRO A 123 -1.27 -10.09 -0.01
CA PRO A 123 -1.26 -8.76 0.60
C PRO A 123 -1.18 -8.82 2.13
N ALA A 124 -0.54 -7.80 2.72
CA ALA A 124 -0.28 -7.70 4.15
C ALA A 124 -1.55 -7.88 5.00
N GLY A 125 -1.45 -8.68 6.06
CA GLY A 125 -2.55 -8.96 6.99
C GLY A 125 -3.69 -9.81 6.41
N LYS A 126 -3.63 -10.18 5.13
CA LYS A 126 -4.64 -11.05 4.51
C LYS A 126 -4.25 -12.52 4.64
N ARG A 127 -5.22 -13.34 5.03
CA ARG A 127 -5.07 -14.78 4.97
C ARG A 127 -5.15 -15.25 3.52
N LEU A 128 -4.22 -16.11 3.11
CA LEU A 128 -4.32 -16.77 1.80
C LEU A 128 -5.46 -17.80 1.86
N GLU A 129 -6.59 -17.42 1.33
CA GLU A 129 -7.74 -18.32 1.08
C GLU A 129 -7.77 -18.61 -0.41
N MET A 130 -7.54 -19.89 -0.75
CA MET A 130 -7.52 -20.28 -2.15
C MET A 130 -8.92 -20.71 -2.59
N GLU A 131 -9.53 -19.87 -3.42
CA GLU A 131 -10.74 -20.21 -4.15
C GLU A 131 -10.45 -21.31 -5.20
N PHE A 132 -11.50 -21.78 -5.87
CA PHE A 132 -11.38 -22.81 -6.92
C PHE A 132 -10.34 -22.41 -7.99
N ALA A 133 -10.36 -21.14 -8.42
CA ALA A 133 -9.42 -20.62 -9.43
C ALA A 133 -7.96 -20.71 -8.97
N GLY A 134 -7.66 -20.33 -7.72
CA GLY A 134 -6.32 -20.44 -7.14
C GLY A 134 -5.83 -21.88 -6.99
N ARG A 135 -6.74 -22.80 -6.58
CA ARG A 135 -6.42 -24.25 -6.51
C ARG A 135 -6.14 -24.85 -7.88
N LEU A 136 -6.89 -24.46 -8.90
CA LEU A 136 -6.65 -24.89 -10.26
C LEU A 136 -5.31 -24.33 -10.79
N ALA A 137 -5.06 -23.04 -10.57
CA ALA A 137 -3.82 -22.39 -10.97
C ALA A 137 -2.58 -23.09 -10.40
N SER A 138 -2.61 -23.43 -9.10
CA SER A 138 -1.49 -24.12 -8.46
C SER A 138 -1.20 -25.51 -9.02
N ARG A 139 -2.18 -26.17 -9.67
CA ARG A 139 -1.99 -27.45 -10.36
C ARG A 139 -1.44 -27.28 -11.77
N LEU A 140 -1.72 -26.17 -12.43
CA LEU A 140 -1.31 -25.90 -13.81
C LEU A 140 0.14 -25.44 -13.91
N ALA A 141 0.63 -24.67 -12.94
CA ALA A 141 1.98 -24.16 -12.96
C ALA A 141 2.65 -24.24 -11.58
N ARG A 142 3.97 -24.28 -11.60
CA ARG A 142 4.79 -24.18 -10.39
C ARG A 142 4.62 -22.78 -9.79
N THR A 143 4.13 -22.71 -8.58
CA THR A 143 3.86 -21.46 -7.89
C THR A 143 4.66 -21.38 -6.60
N ALA A 144 5.45 -20.31 -6.45
CA ALA A 144 5.99 -19.87 -5.18
C ALA A 144 5.03 -18.84 -4.55
N TYR A 145 4.95 -18.84 -3.24
CA TYR A 145 4.07 -17.93 -2.49
C TYR A 145 4.91 -16.93 -1.71
N LEU A 146 4.63 -15.66 -1.89
CA LEU A 146 5.32 -14.55 -1.24
C LEU A 146 4.36 -13.82 -0.30
N PHE A 147 4.78 -13.63 0.95
CA PHE A 147 3.98 -13.05 2.02
C PHE A 147 4.62 -11.77 2.54
N ALA A 148 3.79 -10.85 3.02
CA ALA A 148 4.24 -9.61 3.64
C ALA A 148 4.86 -9.81 5.03
N SER A 149 4.55 -10.93 5.72
CA SER A 149 5.10 -11.21 7.05
C SER A 149 5.22 -12.71 7.31
N GLU A 150 6.06 -13.06 8.27
CA GLU A 150 6.19 -14.44 8.76
C GLU A 150 4.88 -14.94 9.41
N THR A 151 4.14 -14.03 10.04
CA THR A 151 2.83 -14.33 10.64
C THR A 151 1.81 -14.72 9.58
N ASP A 152 1.74 -13.97 8.47
CA ASP A 152 0.85 -14.26 7.34
C ASP A 152 1.24 -15.59 6.69
N ARG A 153 2.54 -15.83 6.51
CA ARG A 153 3.07 -17.08 5.99
C ARG A 153 2.66 -18.30 6.82
N ARG A 154 2.77 -18.21 8.15
CA ARG A 154 2.40 -19.31 9.07
C ARG A 154 0.89 -19.58 9.12
N ARG A 155 0.07 -18.56 8.94
CA ARG A 155 -1.40 -18.69 8.89
C ARG A 155 -1.93 -19.21 7.56
N ALA A 156 -1.08 -19.23 6.52
CA ALA A 156 -1.49 -19.62 5.18
C ALA A 156 -1.66 -21.15 5.05
N SER A 157 -2.75 -21.56 4.40
CA SER A 157 -2.98 -22.95 4.00
C SER A 157 -2.47 -23.17 2.57
N LEU A 158 -1.20 -23.55 2.44
CA LEU A 158 -0.57 -23.74 1.14
C LEU A 158 -1.00 -25.05 0.47
N PRO A 159 -1.10 -25.07 -0.86
CA PRO A 159 -1.33 -26.31 -1.61
C PRO A 159 -0.08 -27.22 -1.51
N LYS A 160 -0.32 -28.56 -1.52
CA LYS A 160 0.77 -29.56 -1.40
C LYS A 160 1.87 -29.45 -2.47
N ASN A 161 1.56 -28.87 -3.60
CA ASN A 161 2.47 -28.64 -4.73
C ASN A 161 3.07 -27.23 -4.79
N ALA A 162 2.92 -26.44 -3.73
CA ALA A 162 3.63 -25.17 -3.61
C ALA A 162 5.15 -25.41 -3.71
N VAL A 163 5.81 -24.64 -4.55
CA VAL A 163 7.25 -24.77 -4.76
C VAL A 163 8.02 -24.29 -3.54
N GLU A 164 7.62 -23.17 -3.01
CA GLU A 164 8.23 -22.51 -1.87
C GLU A 164 7.30 -21.46 -1.27
N SER A 165 7.53 -21.09 -0.02
CA SER A 165 6.90 -19.96 0.63
C SER A 165 7.97 -19.06 1.24
N LEU A 166 7.95 -17.79 0.85
CA LEU A 166 8.95 -16.78 1.20
C LEU A 166 8.27 -15.58 1.84
N VAL A 167 9.06 -14.75 2.50
CA VAL A 167 8.61 -13.48 3.07
C VAL A 167 9.38 -12.33 2.43
N ALA A 168 8.67 -11.26 2.06
CA ALA A 168 9.20 -9.97 1.70
C ALA A 168 8.38 -8.91 2.45
N GLU A 169 8.89 -8.42 3.55
CA GLU A 169 8.20 -7.38 4.30
C GLU A 169 8.14 -6.09 3.50
N ILE A 170 6.99 -5.40 3.55
CA ILE A 170 6.85 -4.11 2.88
C ILE A 170 7.76 -3.11 3.57
N GLY A 171 8.54 -2.40 2.80
CA GLY A 171 9.52 -1.42 3.27
C GLY A 171 9.49 -0.14 2.45
N VAL A 172 10.14 0.89 3.01
CA VAL A 172 10.27 2.20 2.37
C VAL A 172 11.70 2.71 2.50
N ASP A 173 12.14 3.50 1.53
CA ASP A 173 13.40 4.24 1.60
C ASP A 173 13.19 5.52 2.40
N VAL A 174 13.52 5.50 3.69
CA VAL A 174 13.33 6.63 4.61
C VAL A 174 14.14 7.85 4.19
N ALA A 175 15.25 7.69 3.47
CA ALA A 175 16.07 8.80 3.00
C ALA A 175 15.34 9.63 1.92
N SER A 176 14.37 9.04 1.23
CA SER A 176 13.55 9.75 0.23
C SER A 176 12.45 10.63 0.85
N TYR A 177 12.22 10.56 2.17
CA TYR A 177 11.19 11.34 2.87
C TYR A 177 11.79 12.56 3.57
N PRO A 178 11.18 13.74 3.40
CA PRO A 178 11.59 14.93 4.15
C PRO A 178 11.42 14.72 5.66
N THR A 179 12.17 15.44 6.46
CA THR A 179 12.01 15.42 7.91
C THR A 179 11.05 16.51 8.36
N HIS A 180 10.26 16.23 9.40
CA HIS A 180 9.37 17.24 9.98
C HIS A 180 10.14 18.45 10.55
N GLY A 181 11.44 18.30 10.86
CA GLY A 181 12.34 19.37 11.29
C GLY A 181 12.70 20.36 10.19
N ASP A 182 12.67 19.95 8.93
CA ASP A 182 12.95 20.83 7.80
C ASP A 182 11.88 21.92 7.62
N LYS A 183 10.64 21.66 8.07
CA LYS A 183 9.54 22.65 8.11
C LYS A 183 9.67 23.66 9.24
N ALA A 184 10.04 23.23 10.43
CA ALA A 184 10.22 24.13 11.57
C ALA A 184 11.30 25.19 11.30
N ALA A 185 12.31 24.85 10.49
CA ALA A 185 13.33 25.79 10.03
C ALA A 185 12.78 26.78 8.98
N ALA A 186 11.87 26.35 8.11
CA ALA A 186 11.25 27.21 7.09
C ALA A 186 10.17 28.15 7.65
N GLU A 187 9.48 27.71 8.73
CA GLU A 187 8.42 28.50 9.38
C GLU A 187 8.96 29.47 10.47
N SER A 188 10.18 29.27 10.96
CA SER A 188 10.80 30.16 11.96
C SER A 188 11.17 31.55 11.41
N ASP A 189 11.13 31.74 10.09
CA ASP A 189 11.37 33.05 9.43
C ASP A 189 10.11 33.91 9.28
N SER A 190 8.93 33.38 9.61
CA SER A 190 7.69 34.15 9.61
C SER A 190 7.31 34.56 11.03
N THR A 191 7.51 35.85 11.31
CA THR A 191 7.05 36.69 12.43
C THR A 191 6.06 36.08 13.41
N GLY A 192 6.48 36.12 14.69
CA GLY A 192 5.80 35.65 15.88
C GLY A 192 4.43 36.25 16.20
N GLU A 193 3.40 35.91 15.44
CA GLU A 193 2.01 36.17 15.81
C GLU A 193 1.28 34.89 16.18
N GLN A 194 0.88 34.85 17.46
CA GLN A 194 -0.12 34.02 18.12
C GLN A 194 -0.31 32.57 17.64
N ARG A 195 0.45 31.64 18.21
CA ARG A 195 0.24 30.16 18.12
C ARG A 195 -1.06 29.64 18.77
N SER A 196 -2.04 30.49 19.09
CA SER A 196 -3.16 30.12 19.96
C SER A 196 -4.30 29.33 19.27
N GLU A 197 -4.39 29.31 17.94
CA GLU A 197 -5.52 28.66 17.24
C GLU A 197 -5.15 28.00 15.91
N ALA A 198 -3.93 27.54 15.75
CA ALA A 198 -3.52 26.86 14.51
C ALA A 198 -4.39 25.63 14.24
N LEU A 199 -4.83 25.47 13.01
CA LEU A 199 -5.58 24.28 12.57
C LEU A 199 -4.76 23.02 12.79
N LYS A 200 -5.40 22.00 13.36
CA LYS A 200 -4.81 20.67 13.52
C LYS A 200 -5.36 19.71 12.48
N TYR A 201 -4.50 19.17 11.66
CA TYR A 201 -4.87 18.25 10.59
C TYR A 201 -4.65 16.80 10.98
N VAL A 202 -5.66 15.97 10.75
CA VAL A 202 -5.57 14.51 10.81
C VAL A 202 -5.81 13.99 9.40
N VAL A 203 -4.82 13.30 8.84
CA VAL A 203 -4.95 12.68 7.51
C VAL A 203 -5.39 11.23 7.67
N CYS A 204 -6.57 10.92 7.11
CA CYS A 204 -7.16 9.60 7.09
C CYS A 204 -6.87 8.90 5.76
N VAL A 205 -6.03 7.86 5.79
CA VAL A 205 -5.72 7.03 4.61
C VAL A 205 -6.81 5.99 4.44
N TYR A 206 -7.47 6.05 3.30
CA TYR A 206 -8.67 5.30 2.97
C TYR A 206 -8.47 4.35 1.78
N ASP A 207 -9.21 3.26 1.77
CA ASP A 207 -9.46 2.43 0.59
C ASP A 207 -10.95 2.01 0.55
N PRO A 208 -11.50 1.58 -0.61
CA PRO A 208 -12.93 1.25 -0.73
C PRO A 208 -13.42 0.14 0.22
N THR A 209 -12.52 -0.72 0.71
CA THR A 209 -12.87 -1.81 1.63
C THR A 209 -13.01 -1.35 3.07
N SER A 210 -12.57 -0.12 3.39
CA SER A 210 -12.48 0.43 4.74
C SER A 210 -13.58 1.45 5.09
N ARG A 211 -14.66 1.53 4.29
CA ARG A 211 -15.77 2.49 4.47
C ARG A 211 -16.29 2.55 5.92
N GLY A 212 -16.51 1.40 6.55
CA GLY A 212 -17.01 1.33 7.93
C GLY A 212 -16.08 1.97 8.95
N ARG A 213 -14.76 1.84 8.75
CA ARG A 213 -13.76 2.47 9.61
C ARG A 213 -13.66 3.97 9.36
N ALA A 214 -13.79 4.43 8.12
CA ALA A 214 -13.87 5.85 7.80
C ALA A 214 -15.11 6.49 8.44
N ALA A 215 -16.25 5.79 8.40
CA ALA A 215 -17.46 6.19 9.10
C ALA A 215 -17.24 6.31 10.63
N THR A 216 -16.43 5.43 11.22
CA THR A 216 -16.02 5.54 12.64
C THR A 216 -15.13 6.75 12.88
N ALA A 217 -14.20 7.06 11.98
CA ALA A 217 -13.38 8.26 12.08
C ALA A 217 -14.22 9.55 12.07
N ILE A 218 -15.24 9.63 11.21
CA ILE A 218 -16.18 10.77 11.17
C ILE A 218 -16.99 10.86 12.47
N ARG A 219 -17.49 9.73 13.01
CA ARG A 219 -18.19 9.74 14.32
C ARG A 219 -17.27 10.19 15.43
N THR A 220 -16.04 9.72 15.46
CA THR A 220 -15.03 10.14 16.43
C THR A 220 -14.75 11.65 16.34
N LEU A 221 -14.62 12.18 15.12
CA LEU A 221 -14.46 13.62 14.91
C LEU A 221 -15.64 14.40 15.52
N SER A 222 -16.89 13.92 15.36
CA SER A 222 -18.06 14.60 15.94
C SER A 222 -18.04 14.66 17.47
N MET A 223 -17.42 13.68 18.12
CA MET A 223 -17.22 13.67 19.58
C MET A 223 -16.09 14.61 20.02
N LEU A 224 -15.07 14.80 19.19
CA LEU A 224 -13.92 15.64 19.46
C LEU A 224 -14.16 17.11 19.15
N ALA A 225 -14.97 17.42 18.14
CA ALA A 225 -15.20 18.75 17.63
C ALA A 225 -15.59 19.82 18.68
N PRO A 226 -16.43 19.51 19.70
CA PRO A 226 -16.79 20.51 20.72
C PRO A 226 -15.61 20.97 21.57
N ARG A 227 -14.58 20.12 21.75
CA ARG A 227 -13.38 20.41 22.55
C ARG A 227 -12.18 20.80 21.68
N HIS A 228 -12.22 20.48 20.38
CA HIS A 228 -11.18 20.73 19.40
C HIS A 228 -11.74 21.39 18.14
N PRO A 229 -12.24 22.63 18.19
CA PRO A 229 -12.93 23.31 17.08
C PRO A 229 -11.99 23.57 15.88
N ASN A 230 -10.68 23.59 16.12
CA ASN A 230 -9.65 23.75 15.11
C ASN A 230 -9.21 22.41 14.47
N LEU A 231 -9.79 21.27 14.85
CA LEU A 231 -9.48 19.97 14.26
C LEU A 231 -10.10 19.84 12.85
N ARG A 232 -9.32 19.31 11.92
CA ARG A 232 -9.74 19.01 10.54
C ARG A 232 -9.37 17.59 10.20
N LEU A 233 -10.32 16.87 9.58
CA LEU A 233 -10.11 15.51 9.07
C LEU A 233 -10.01 15.57 7.56
N ILE A 234 -8.91 15.06 7.00
CA ILE A 234 -8.71 14.93 5.56
C ILE A 234 -8.80 13.45 5.22
N ILE A 235 -9.79 13.03 4.45
CA ILE A 235 -9.95 11.64 3.99
C ILE A 235 -9.44 11.57 2.56
N VAL A 236 -8.42 10.74 2.33
CA VAL A 236 -7.72 10.63 1.05
C VAL A 236 -7.52 9.17 0.66
N GLY A 237 -7.72 8.88 -0.60
CA GLY A 237 -7.58 7.55 -1.20
C GLY A 237 -8.70 7.24 -2.20
N PRO A 238 -8.57 6.19 -3.00
CA PRO A 238 -9.57 5.81 -3.99
C PRO A 238 -10.96 5.66 -3.38
N GLY A 239 -11.97 6.33 -3.95
CA GLY A 239 -13.36 6.28 -3.49
C GLY A 239 -13.64 6.98 -2.16
N SER A 240 -12.71 7.80 -1.64
CA SER A 240 -12.93 8.56 -0.40
C SER A 240 -13.90 9.73 -0.56
N ASP A 241 -14.23 10.12 -1.78
CA ASP A 241 -15.25 11.12 -2.13
C ASP A 241 -16.69 10.55 -2.12
N ASP A 242 -16.91 9.48 -1.38
CA ASP A 242 -18.13 8.72 -1.22
C ASP A 242 -19.27 9.60 -0.63
N GLU A 243 -20.43 9.60 -1.31
CA GLU A 243 -21.59 10.40 -0.91
C GLU A 243 -22.19 9.96 0.43
N ASP A 244 -22.15 8.65 0.75
CA ASP A 244 -22.68 8.18 2.04
C ASP A 244 -21.82 8.67 3.21
N LEU A 245 -20.49 8.75 3.03
CA LEU A 245 -19.61 9.35 4.03
C LEU A 245 -19.87 10.85 4.20
N ARG A 246 -20.16 11.57 3.12
CA ARG A 246 -20.57 12.98 3.15
C ARG A 246 -21.90 13.16 3.87
N MET A 247 -22.91 12.36 3.54
CA MET A 247 -24.20 12.38 4.22
C MET A 247 -24.07 12.10 5.72
N GLN A 248 -23.22 11.14 6.10
CA GLN A 248 -22.96 10.87 7.50
C GLN A 248 -22.30 12.06 8.21
N ALA A 249 -21.30 12.69 7.60
CA ALA A 249 -20.65 13.87 8.16
C ALA A 249 -21.64 15.05 8.32
N ALA A 250 -22.56 15.20 7.37
CA ALA A 250 -23.64 16.20 7.44
C ALA A 250 -24.63 15.89 8.57
N ALA A 251 -25.07 14.64 8.69
CA ALA A 251 -25.99 14.20 9.76
C ALA A 251 -25.39 14.42 11.15
N LEU A 252 -24.07 14.23 11.30
CA LEU A 252 -23.32 14.48 12.51
C LEU A 252 -22.91 15.96 12.69
N ARG A 253 -23.29 16.86 11.78
CA ARG A 253 -22.97 18.29 11.78
C ARG A 253 -21.49 18.63 11.77
N VAL A 254 -20.65 17.74 11.22
CA VAL A 254 -19.20 17.94 11.10
C VAL A 254 -18.69 18.01 9.65
N LEU A 255 -19.59 18.10 8.67
CA LEU A 255 -19.20 18.16 7.26
C LEU A 255 -18.20 19.29 6.97
N HIS A 256 -18.33 20.45 7.65
CA HIS A 256 -17.43 21.59 7.52
C HIS A 256 -16.01 21.34 8.09
N LEU A 257 -15.81 20.28 8.84
CA LEU A 257 -14.53 19.86 9.42
C LEU A 257 -13.87 18.74 8.63
N VAL A 258 -14.54 18.16 7.60
CA VAL A 258 -14.05 17.02 6.82
C VAL A 258 -13.79 17.42 5.38
N SER A 259 -12.62 17.10 4.87
CA SER A 259 -12.28 17.22 3.45
C SER A 259 -12.19 15.83 2.83
N PHE A 260 -13.00 15.57 1.81
CA PHE A 260 -13.03 14.33 1.04
C PHE A 260 -12.29 14.58 -0.28
N LEU A 261 -11.08 14.07 -0.43
CA LEU A 261 -10.17 14.45 -1.50
C LEU A 261 -10.10 13.44 -2.66
N GLY A 262 -10.73 12.28 -2.53
CA GLY A 262 -10.61 11.23 -3.55
C GLY A 262 -9.18 10.67 -3.64
N GLU A 263 -8.87 10.06 -4.77
CA GLU A 263 -7.52 9.59 -5.10
C GLU A 263 -6.62 10.79 -5.45
N ARG A 264 -5.45 10.86 -4.83
CA ARG A 264 -4.49 11.94 -5.01
C ARG A 264 -3.06 11.44 -5.13
N ASP A 265 -2.26 12.23 -5.79
CA ASP A 265 -0.84 11.94 -6.06
C ASP A 265 0.09 12.52 -5.01
N ASP A 266 -0.35 13.60 -4.37
CA ASP A 266 0.41 14.38 -3.40
C ASP A 266 0.10 13.96 -1.95
N VAL A 267 -0.31 12.69 -1.74
CA VAL A 267 -0.65 12.16 -0.41
C VAL A 267 0.49 12.36 0.59
N ILE A 268 1.73 12.17 0.18
CA ILE A 268 2.90 12.40 1.03
C ILE A 268 2.98 13.87 1.46
N THR A 269 2.70 14.80 0.56
CA THR A 269 2.66 16.24 0.88
C THR A 269 1.55 16.57 1.88
N LEU A 270 0.35 15.99 1.69
CA LEU A 270 -0.75 16.13 2.66
C LEU A 270 -0.39 15.55 4.03
N MET A 271 0.30 14.40 4.06
CA MET A 271 0.77 13.81 5.31
C MET A 271 1.80 14.69 6.02
N MET A 272 2.69 15.36 5.30
CA MET A 272 3.69 16.27 5.91
C MET A 272 3.08 17.37 6.75
N ASP A 273 1.88 17.83 6.39
CA ASP A 273 1.15 18.88 7.12
C ASP A 273 0.29 18.32 8.26
N ALA A 274 0.21 16.98 8.37
CA ALA A 274 -0.62 16.34 9.36
C ALA A 274 0.04 16.34 10.75
N HIS A 275 -0.78 16.54 11.77
CA HIS A 275 -0.39 16.35 13.18
C HIS A 275 -0.49 14.89 13.59
N LEU A 276 -1.35 14.12 12.90
CA LEU A 276 -1.64 12.72 13.15
C LEU A 276 -2.09 12.05 11.85
N GLY A 277 -1.66 10.83 11.62
CA GLY A 277 -2.22 9.98 10.58
C GLY A 277 -3.26 9.02 11.13
N TRP A 278 -4.38 8.86 10.45
CA TRP A 278 -5.40 7.86 10.78
C TRP A 278 -5.49 6.83 9.67
N ILE A 279 -5.10 5.60 9.95
CA ILE A 279 -5.09 4.55 8.96
C ILE A 279 -6.36 3.71 9.12
N VAL A 280 -7.26 3.85 8.16
CA VAL A 280 -8.45 3.01 8.02
C VAL A 280 -8.30 1.99 6.90
N ALA A 281 -7.42 2.26 5.92
CA ALA A 281 -7.07 1.34 4.85
C ALA A 281 -6.45 0.04 5.38
N GLU A 282 -6.65 -1.04 4.62
CA GLU A 282 -6.13 -2.37 4.94
C GLU A 282 -5.04 -2.82 3.97
N ALA A 283 -4.54 -4.02 4.22
CA ALA A 283 -3.58 -4.70 3.37
C ALA A 283 -2.37 -3.82 3.02
N ASP A 284 -1.88 -3.92 1.80
CA ASP A 284 -0.68 -3.18 1.36
C ASP A 284 -0.89 -1.66 1.38
N THR A 285 -2.11 -1.17 1.15
CA THR A 285 -2.43 0.27 1.23
C THR A 285 -2.30 0.77 2.66
N GLY A 286 -2.84 0.04 3.63
CA GLY A 286 -2.70 0.37 5.05
C GLY A 286 -1.26 0.28 5.52
N ALA A 287 -0.51 -0.74 5.08
CA ALA A 287 0.92 -0.89 5.39
C ALA A 287 1.72 0.33 4.91
N TYR A 288 1.56 0.72 3.64
CA TYR A 288 2.26 1.90 3.11
C TYR A 288 1.82 3.19 3.80
N GLY A 289 0.53 3.37 4.09
CA GLY A 289 0.06 4.54 4.83
C GLY A 289 0.74 4.69 6.19
N ILE A 290 0.90 3.59 6.93
CA ILE A 290 1.61 3.57 8.21
C ILE A 290 3.10 3.87 8.01
N LEU A 291 3.76 3.19 7.07
CA LEU A 291 5.19 3.34 6.82
C LEU A 291 5.55 4.75 6.32
N ASP A 292 4.70 5.36 5.50
CA ASP A 292 4.86 6.73 5.02
C ASP A 292 4.81 7.73 6.20
N LEU A 293 3.80 7.60 7.07
CA LEU A 293 3.70 8.44 8.26
C LEU A 293 4.90 8.25 9.20
N MET A 294 5.31 7.00 9.44
CA MET A 294 6.49 6.70 10.25
C MET A 294 7.75 7.31 9.63
N ALA A 295 7.92 7.22 8.30
CA ALA A 295 9.05 7.81 7.59
C ALA A 295 9.07 9.34 7.63
N LEU A 296 7.88 9.97 7.68
CA LEU A 296 7.74 11.42 7.90
C LEU A 296 7.93 11.83 9.38
N GLY A 297 7.99 10.88 10.30
CA GLY A 297 8.05 11.17 11.74
C GLY A 297 6.71 11.62 12.32
N ILE A 298 5.61 11.19 11.73
CA ILE A 298 4.24 11.49 12.17
C ILE A 298 3.63 10.24 12.79
N PRO A 299 3.09 10.31 14.01
CA PRO A 299 2.48 9.16 14.64
C PRO A 299 1.20 8.73 13.92
N ALA A 300 1.01 7.43 13.78
CA ALA A 300 -0.16 6.84 13.18
C ALA A 300 -1.12 6.29 14.23
N VAL A 301 -2.42 6.41 13.96
CA VAL A 301 -3.51 5.76 14.71
C VAL A 301 -4.20 4.77 13.78
N ALA A 302 -4.43 3.55 14.25
CA ALA A 302 -5.10 2.51 13.46
C ALA A 302 -5.87 1.55 14.36
N ALA A 303 -6.81 0.80 13.77
CA ALA A 303 -7.48 -0.28 14.47
C ALA A 303 -6.53 -1.45 14.73
N GLU A 304 -6.62 -2.06 15.90
CA GLU A 304 -5.95 -3.32 16.22
C GLU A 304 -6.56 -4.51 15.46
N GLY A 305 -5.84 -5.63 15.40
CA GLY A 305 -6.29 -6.87 14.75
C GLY A 305 -6.07 -6.94 13.24
N GLY A 306 -5.37 -5.97 12.66
CA GLY A 306 -5.11 -5.90 11.22
C GLY A 306 -3.63 -5.74 10.86
N VAL A 307 -3.40 -5.11 9.72
CA VAL A 307 -2.05 -4.83 9.22
C VAL A 307 -1.24 -3.94 10.17
N ALA A 308 -1.92 -3.08 10.93
CA ALA A 308 -1.30 -2.12 11.84
C ALA A 308 -0.50 -2.78 12.97
N ASP A 309 -0.93 -3.96 13.45
CA ASP A 309 -0.25 -4.67 14.56
C ASP A 309 1.21 -5.02 14.23
N ARG A 310 1.53 -5.16 12.93
CA ARG A 310 2.90 -5.43 12.50
C ARG A 310 3.80 -4.19 12.57
N TYR A 311 3.26 -3.03 12.22
CA TYR A 311 4.06 -1.83 12.01
C TYR A 311 4.03 -0.88 13.21
N ILE A 312 2.91 -0.77 13.93
CA ILE A 312 2.75 0.14 15.04
C ILE A 312 3.12 -0.55 16.38
N ALA A 313 4.11 -0.02 17.07
CA ALA A 313 4.33 -0.34 18.48
C ALA A 313 3.42 0.57 19.32
N ASN A 314 2.32 0.01 19.82
CA ASN A 314 1.28 0.74 20.54
C ASN A 314 1.86 1.57 21.72
N GLY A 315 1.54 2.86 21.75
CA GLY A 315 2.03 3.81 22.75
C GLY A 315 3.48 4.29 22.55
N ILE A 316 4.22 3.73 21.57
CA ILE A 316 5.63 4.07 21.31
C ILE A 316 5.81 4.74 19.94
N THR A 317 5.29 4.14 18.87
CA THR A 317 5.44 4.65 17.51
C THR A 317 4.12 5.09 16.87
N GLY A 318 3.04 4.96 17.59
CA GLY A 318 1.68 5.26 17.20
C GLY A 318 0.72 4.69 18.23
N ALA A 319 -0.56 4.71 17.93
CA ALA A 319 -1.57 4.15 18.81
C ALA A 319 -2.50 3.18 18.08
N LEU A 320 -2.83 2.09 18.74
CA LEU A 320 -3.85 1.14 18.31
C LEU A 320 -5.11 1.33 19.14
N TYR A 321 -6.27 1.22 18.50
CA TYR A 321 -7.58 1.31 19.14
C TYR A 321 -8.47 0.13 18.75
N THR A 322 -9.39 -0.22 19.64
CA THR A 322 -10.41 -1.25 19.35
C THR A 322 -11.49 -0.66 18.45
N SER A 323 -11.64 -1.21 17.26
CA SER A 323 -12.37 -0.60 16.13
C SER A 323 -13.88 -0.36 16.36
N GLU A 324 -14.48 -1.02 17.33
CA GLU A 324 -15.93 -0.95 17.59
C GLU A 324 -16.35 0.15 18.56
N ASP A 325 -15.40 0.70 19.34
CA ASP A 325 -15.70 1.72 20.35
C ASP A 325 -15.22 3.12 19.93
N SER A 326 -16.14 3.92 19.41
CA SER A 326 -15.87 5.31 19.03
C SER A 326 -15.44 6.20 20.21
N ALA A 327 -15.87 5.90 21.43
CA ALA A 327 -15.50 6.69 22.61
C ALA A 327 -14.04 6.41 23.02
N SER A 328 -13.64 5.14 23.05
CA SER A 328 -12.23 4.75 23.27
C SER A 328 -11.33 5.31 22.17
N THR A 329 -11.77 5.23 20.90
CA THR A 329 -11.05 5.81 19.78
C THR A 329 -10.89 7.33 19.93
N ALA A 330 -11.94 8.04 20.36
CA ALA A 330 -11.89 9.48 20.60
C ALA A 330 -10.91 9.83 21.73
N ALA A 331 -10.90 9.06 22.81
CA ALA A 331 -9.95 9.26 23.90
C ALA A 331 -8.49 9.06 23.43
N THR A 332 -8.22 8.04 22.63
CA THR A 332 -6.89 7.77 22.04
C THR A 332 -6.43 8.94 21.17
N VAL A 333 -7.27 9.38 20.22
CA VAL A 333 -6.95 10.51 19.33
C VAL A 333 -6.78 11.81 20.10
N ALA A 334 -7.69 12.10 21.05
CA ALA A 334 -7.59 13.29 21.92
C ALA A 334 -6.27 13.31 22.69
N GLY A 335 -5.89 12.19 23.31
CA GLY A 335 -4.65 12.06 24.06
C GLY A 335 -3.42 12.43 23.23
N LEU A 336 -3.37 12.01 21.99
CA LEU A 336 -2.28 12.34 21.06
C LEU A 336 -2.31 13.81 20.60
N LEU A 337 -3.47 14.44 20.54
CA LEU A 337 -3.61 15.84 20.14
C LEU A 337 -3.32 16.85 21.28
N LEU A 338 -3.29 16.40 22.55
CA LEU A 338 -3.08 17.25 23.72
C LEU A 338 -1.62 17.67 23.92
N SER A 339 -0.65 16.83 23.56
CA SER A 339 0.77 17.08 23.81
C SER A 339 1.58 17.01 22.51
N ASP A 340 2.07 18.15 22.07
CA ASP A 340 2.92 18.27 20.88
C ASP A 340 4.26 17.55 21.11
N ASP A 341 4.85 17.69 22.32
CA ASP A 341 6.12 17.04 22.66
C ASP A 341 6.01 15.50 22.64
N ALA A 342 4.94 14.96 23.23
CA ALA A 342 4.70 13.51 23.21
C ALA A 342 4.48 13.00 21.80
N ARG A 343 3.72 13.74 20.98
CA ARG A 343 3.46 13.39 19.58
C ARG A 343 4.74 13.42 18.75
N GLN A 344 5.59 14.44 18.92
CA GLN A 344 6.88 14.53 18.24
C GLN A 344 7.86 13.43 18.71
N ALA A 345 7.88 13.11 20.00
CA ALA A 345 8.70 12.01 20.51
C ALA A 345 8.27 10.66 19.90
N MET A 346 6.97 10.41 19.82
CA MET A 346 6.39 9.23 19.17
C MET A 346 6.73 9.17 17.69
N GLY A 347 6.63 10.30 16.98
CA GLY A 347 7.01 10.40 15.57
C GLY A 347 8.50 10.11 15.32
N ARG A 348 9.40 10.63 16.17
CA ARG A 348 10.83 10.30 16.10
C ARG A 348 11.10 8.82 16.32
N ALA A 349 10.43 8.21 17.29
CA ALA A 349 10.52 6.77 17.54
C ALA A 349 10.01 5.96 16.34
N ALA A 350 8.92 6.40 15.73
CA ALA A 350 8.37 5.81 14.52
C ALA A 350 9.38 5.85 13.36
N ARG A 351 9.97 7.01 13.07
CA ARG A 351 10.98 7.17 12.01
C ARG A 351 12.22 6.31 12.26
N THR A 352 12.68 6.23 13.50
CA THR A 352 13.82 5.36 13.86
C THR A 352 13.50 3.89 13.63
N ARG A 353 12.28 3.47 13.99
CA ARG A 353 11.84 2.08 13.81
C ARG A 353 11.71 1.70 12.35
N VAL A 354 11.07 2.53 11.51
CA VAL A 354 10.88 2.20 10.10
C VAL A 354 12.22 2.12 9.36
N ALA A 355 13.17 3.00 9.67
CA ALA A 355 14.50 2.95 9.07
C ALA A 355 15.27 1.67 9.40
N ARG A 356 15.06 1.11 10.61
CA ARG A 356 15.77 -0.09 11.07
C ARG A 356 15.07 -1.39 10.68
N GLU A 357 13.74 -1.44 10.77
CA GLU A 357 12.99 -2.69 10.69
C GLU A 357 12.30 -2.91 9.34
N PHE A 358 12.11 -1.85 8.54
CA PHE A 358 11.36 -1.92 7.29
C PHE A 358 12.07 -1.19 6.13
N PRO A 359 13.36 -1.47 5.88
CA PRO A 359 14.05 -0.86 4.76
C PRO A 359 13.54 -1.41 3.41
N GLU A 360 13.40 -0.56 2.42
CA GLU A 360 12.96 -0.95 1.06
C GLU A 360 13.91 -1.98 0.44
N ALA A 361 15.20 -1.92 0.76
CA ALA A 361 16.20 -2.84 0.25
C ALA A 361 15.92 -4.31 0.59
N ASP A 362 15.42 -4.58 1.81
CA ASP A 362 15.09 -5.92 2.28
C ASP A 362 13.83 -6.46 1.57
N MET A 363 12.86 -5.58 1.31
CA MET A 363 11.68 -5.89 0.50
C MET A 363 12.10 -6.31 -0.91
N ILE A 364 12.93 -5.51 -1.58
CA ILE A 364 13.43 -5.79 -2.92
C ILE A 364 14.20 -7.12 -2.95
N GLU A 365 15.04 -7.37 -1.95
CA GLU A 365 15.76 -8.64 -1.84
C GLU A 365 14.82 -9.84 -1.70
N GLY A 366 13.73 -9.70 -0.93
CA GLY A 366 12.72 -10.73 -0.80
C GLY A 366 12.05 -11.07 -2.13
N PHE A 367 11.71 -10.06 -2.92
CA PHE A 367 11.16 -10.22 -4.27
C PHE A 367 12.17 -10.85 -5.24
N ASP A 368 13.42 -10.42 -5.22
CA ASP A 368 14.48 -11.00 -6.05
C ASP A 368 14.74 -12.46 -5.71
N ARG A 369 14.81 -12.81 -4.43
CA ARG A 369 14.90 -14.21 -3.97
C ARG A 369 13.73 -15.05 -4.45
N ALA A 370 12.49 -14.51 -4.38
CA ALA A 370 11.30 -15.23 -4.83
C ALA A 370 11.35 -15.49 -6.36
N ALA A 371 11.77 -14.51 -7.15
CA ALA A 371 11.91 -14.66 -8.58
C ALA A 371 12.97 -15.73 -8.95
N ASN A 372 14.13 -15.70 -8.28
CA ASN A 372 15.22 -16.64 -8.50
C ASN A 372 14.86 -18.07 -8.07
N SER A 373 14.21 -18.24 -6.92
CA SER A 373 13.76 -19.53 -6.42
C SER A 373 12.75 -20.19 -7.34
N ALA A 374 11.75 -19.46 -7.77
CA ALA A 374 10.74 -19.94 -8.70
C ALA A 374 11.36 -20.41 -10.02
N ARG A 375 12.35 -19.67 -10.56
CA ARG A 375 13.07 -19.97 -11.80
C ARG A 375 13.96 -21.21 -11.71
N THR A 376 14.76 -21.33 -10.66
CA THR A 376 15.78 -22.37 -10.55
C THR A 376 15.18 -23.78 -10.57
N ARG A 377 13.99 -23.93 -10.01
CA ARG A 377 13.27 -25.20 -10.02
C ARG A 377 12.50 -25.47 -11.32
N SER A 378 12.22 -24.46 -12.12
CA SER A 378 11.60 -24.62 -13.44
C SER A 378 12.55 -25.27 -14.46
N ARG A 379 13.85 -25.00 -14.39
CA ARG A 379 14.88 -25.58 -15.31
C ARG A 379 15.32 -27.00 -14.95
N ARG A 380 14.93 -27.53 -13.79
CA ARG A 380 15.30 -28.89 -13.32
C ARG A 380 14.19 -29.95 -13.49
N GLY A 381 13.07 -29.60 -14.07
CA GLY A 381 11.95 -30.47 -14.45
C GLY A 381 11.72 -30.44 -15.93
#